data_13f90d926cc202d77580a69479014476
#
_entry.id   13f90d926cc202d77580a69479014476
#
_cell.length_a   1.000
_cell.length_b   1.000
_cell.length_c   1.000
_cell.angle_alpha   90.00
_cell.angle_beta   90.00
_cell.angle_gamma   90.00
#
_symmetry.space_group_name_H-M   'P 1'
#
loop_
_entity.id
_entity.type
_entity.pdbx_description
1 polymer ?
#
loop_
_entity_poly.entity_id
_entity_poly.type
_entity_poly.pdbx_seq_one_letter_code
_entity_poly.pdbx_strand_id
1 'polypeptide(L)'
;DLLKEALRNDAATGNYSHLVVAIMGWRTPQEEAIRNFNSLARGMHLAAKGDFRPLFVGITWVGPWASRWLDPLIEAFAYARIAELADTLGLTWVGVIADEIALPMSASLPTIFITHSFGTRAATTALCIGPAIRRDAGSPLVRPPGAIDRLFGFQPAFSLQRFKKDRLIFFYEDVYFPNDCDRVKSIVLTTSRHDKATRAILWADLAGNYRYFRSFCRGNSGRLVSCTSVDATGAIEGTYDESMKVLYLDATKLVRFEAPGTDGGSHSDIFRPPVGRFIWNLIAAPPPGVSRSAPAK
;
A
#
# COMPACT_ATOMS: atom_id res chain seq x y z
N ASP A 1 -8.29 3.55 22.57
CA ASP A 1 -7.37 4.04 23.59
C ASP A 1 -6.32 3.00 23.93
N LEU A 2 -6.68 1.78 24.33
CA LEU A 2 -5.74 0.74 24.74
C LEU A 2 -4.68 0.42 23.67
N LEU A 3 -5.07 0.26 22.40
CA LEU A 3 -4.10 -0.01 21.32
C LEU A 3 -3.12 1.15 21.13
N LYS A 4 -3.62 2.38 21.15
CA LYS A 4 -2.79 3.59 21.02
C LYS A 4 -1.80 3.73 22.17
N GLU A 5 -2.24 3.47 23.38
CA GLU A 5 -1.40 3.51 24.58
C GLU A 5 -0.35 2.40 24.53
N ALA A 6 -0.74 1.16 24.22
CA ALA A 6 0.18 0.03 24.08
C ALA A 6 1.25 0.31 23.03
N LEU A 7 0.88 0.76 21.83
CA LEU A 7 1.84 1.06 20.76
C LEU A 7 2.78 2.23 21.11
N ARG A 8 2.29 3.25 21.83
CA ARG A 8 3.13 4.35 22.29
C ARG A 8 4.13 3.88 23.35
N ASN A 9 3.68 3.07 24.30
CA ASN A 9 4.54 2.51 25.35
C ASN A 9 5.60 1.60 24.74
N ASP A 10 5.23 0.72 23.82
CA ASP A 10 6.18 -0.12 23.09
C ASP A 10 7.20 0.71 22.31
N ALA A 11 6.74 1.74 21.60
CA ALA A 11 7.64 2.62 20.87
C ALA A 11 8.60 3.40 21.76
N ALA A 12 8.16 3.79 22.96
CA ALA A 12 8.99 4.55 23.91
C ALA A 12 10.03 3.67 24.62
N THR A 13 9.70 2.40 24.85
CA THR A 13 10.55 1.45 25.58
C THR A 13 11.36 0.53 24.68
N GLY A 14 10.88 0.28 23.46
CA GLY A 14 11.51 -0.58 22.48
C GLY A 14 12.53 0.17 21.63
N ASN A 15 13.62 -0.53 21.29
CA ASN A 15 14.62 0.00 20.38
C ASN A 15 14.22 -0.32 18.92
N TYR A 16 13.14 0.28 18.44
CA TYR A 16 12.64 0.08 17.09
C TYR A 16 13.30 1.03 16.09
N SER A 17 13.54 0.52 14.89
CA SER A 17 14.10 1.30 13.78
C SER A 17 13.00 1.93 12.90
N HIS A 18 11.84 1.30 12.82
CA HIS A 18 10.72 1.70 11.97
C HIS A 18 9.37 1.34 12.60
N LEU A 19 8.34 2.11 12.27
CA LEU A 19 6.96 1.66 12.39
C LEU A 19 6.50 1.10 11.03
N VAL A 20 6.02 -0.13 11.01
CA VAL A 20 5.46 -0.77 9.83
C VAL A 20 4.00 -1.07 10.06
N VAL A 21 3.13 -0.51 9.23
CA VAL A 21 1.71 -0.84 9.21
C VAL A 21 1.43 -1.67 7.95
N ALA A 22 1.07 -2.94 8.14
CA ALA A 22 0.79 -3.86 7.04
C ALA A 22 -0.72 -4.13 6.94
N ILE A 23 -1.29 -3.98 5.74
CA ILE A 23 -2.74 -4.15 5.51
C ILE A 23 -2.95 -5.16 4.38
N MET A 24 -3.57 -6.29 4.72
CA MET A 24 -3.86 -7.34 3.74
C MET A 24 -5.07 -7.01 2.87
N GLY A 25 -5.13 -7.69 1.73
CA GLY A 25 -6.26 -7.66 0.83
C GLY A 25 -7.48 -8.41 1.37
N TRP A 26 -8.54 -8.37 0.59
CA TRP A 26 -9.77 -9.10 0.86
C TRP A 26 -9.54 -10.64 0.77
N ARG A 27 -10.32 -11.40 1.54
CA ARG A 27 -10.25 -12.87 1.61
C ARG A 27 -8.94 -13.44 2.18
N THR A 28 -8.21 -12.67 2.96
CA THR A 28 -7.05 -13.21 3.69
C THR A 28 -7.49 -13.60 5.10
N PRO A 29 -7.64 -14.89 5.42
CA PRO A 29 -7.96 -15.34 6.77
C PRO A 29 -6.90 -14.88 7.76
N GLN A 30 -7.30 -14.67 9.02
CA GLN A 30 -6.39 -14.13 10.04
C GLN A 30 -5.10 -14.94 10.19
N GLU A 31 -5.20 -16.26 10.23
CA GLU A 31 -4.02 -17.13 10.35
C GLU A 31 -3.08 -17.01 9.14
N GLU A 32 -3.65 -16.90 7.94
CA GLU A 32 -2.88 -16.67 6.72
C GLU A 32 -2.22 -15.29 6.75
N ALA A 33 -2.95 -14.27 7.18
CA ALA A 33 -2.42 -12.93 7.32
C ALA A 33 -1.24 -12.88 8.29
N ILE A 34 -1.31 -13.55 9.43
CA ILE A 34 -0.21 -13.64 10.39
C ILE A 34 1.02 -14.32 9.77
N ARG A 35 0.82 -15.45 9.04
CA ARG A 35 1.93 -16.09 8.31
C ARG A 35 2.55 -15.17 7.28
N ASN A 36 1.73 -14.44 6.55
CA ASN A 36 2.14 -13.50 5.53
C ASN A 36 2.92 -12.32 6.12
N PHE A 37 2.45 -11.74 7.21
CA PHE A 37 3.16 -10.68 7.95
C PHE A 37 4.52 -11.15 8.44
N ASN A 38 4.59 -12.34 9.02
CA ASN A 38 5.86 -12.92 9.48
C ASN A 38 6.84 -13.16 8.33
N SER A 39 6.35 -13.66 7.19
CA SER A 39 7.18 -13.90 6.00
C SER A 39 7.72 -12.59 5.43
N LEU A 40 6.89 -11.55 5.39
CA LEU A 40 7.27 -10.21 4.93
C LEU A 40 8.32 -9.59 5.86
N ALA A 41 8.06 -9.55 7.15
CA ALA A 41 8.97 -9.01 8.17
C ALA A 41 10.32 -9.74 8.13
N ARG A 42 10.30 -11.08 8.03
CA ARG A 42 11.51 -11.90 7.89
C ARG A 42 12.29 -11.57 6.61
N GLY A 43 11.59 -11.43 5.48
CA GLY A 43 12.22 -11.08 4.20
C GLY A 43 12.93 -9.74 4.25
N MET A 44 12.33 -8.75 4.88
CA MET A 44 12.90 -7.42 5.08
C MET A 44 14.09 -7.47 6.07
N HIS A 45 13.96 -8.18 7.19
CA HIS A 45 15.02 -8.34 8.17
C HIS A 45 16.27 -8.99 7.58
N LEU A 46 16.09 -10.06 6.79
CA LEU A 46 17.20 -10.70 6.09
C LEU A 46 17.91 -9.77 5.09
N ALA A 47 17.15 -8.92 4.40
CA ALA A 47 17.71 -7.94 3.47
C ALA A 47 18.46 -6.81 4.19
N ALA A 48 17.98 -6.40 5.35
CA ALA A 48 18.56 -5.36 6.19
C ALA A 48 19.80 -5.78 6.98
N LYS A 49 20.15 -7.05 6.97
CA LYS A 49 21.30 -7.59 7.71
C LYS A 49 21.30 -7.24 9.21
N GLY A 50 20.12 -7.16 9.83
CA GLY A 50 19.95 -6.88 11.25
C GLY A 50 19.60 -5.43 11.62
N ASP A 51 19.71 -4.48 10.71
CA ASP A 51 19.39 -3.06 10.99
C ASP A 51 17.89 -2.78 11.05
N PHE A 52 17.05 -3.72 10.63
CA PHE A 52 15.60 -3.58 10.62
C PHE A 52 14.97 -4.24 11.85
N ARG A 53 14.51 -3.40 12.75
CA ARG A 53 13.78 -3.78 13.98
C ARG A 53 12.46 -3.04 14.02
N PRO A 54 11.45 -3.49 13.26
CA PRO A 54 10.19 -2.76 13.17
C PRO A 54 9.30 -2.98 14.39
N LEU A 55 8.60 -1.93 14.81
CA LEU A 55 7.32 -2.08 15.47
C LEU A 55 6.30 -2.41 14.39
N PHE A 56 5.81 -3.65 14.36
CA PHE A 56 4.99 -4.16 13.26
C PHE A 56 3.52 -4.24 13.65
N VAL A 57 2.67 -3.49 12.96
CA VAL A 57 1.22 -3.47 13.15
C VAL A 57 0.55 -4.11 11.95
N GLY A 58 0.00 -5.31 12.13
CA GLY A 58 -0.74 -6.03 11.08
C GLY A 58 -2.24 -5.76 11.18
N ILE A 59 -2.86 -5.34 10.08
CA ILE A 59 -4.30 -5.12 9.98
C ILE A 59 -4.90 -6.18 9.07
N THR A 60 -5.80 -6.97 9.62
CA THR A 60 -6.64 -7.92 8.89
C THR A 60 -8.09 -7.47 8.97
N TRP A 61 -8.85 -7.74 7.93
CA TRP A 61 -10.26 -7.41 7.90
C TRP A 61 -11.05 -8.51 7.20
N VAL A 62 -12.21 -8.81 7.76
CA VAL A 62 -13.08 -9.86 7.26
C VAL A 62 -14.01 -9.25 6.23
N GLY A 63 -13.88 -9.67 4.99
CA GLY A 63 -14.87 -9.38 3.95
C GLY A 63 -15.99 -10.43 3.95
N PRO A 64 -17.19 -10.11 3.49
CA PRO A 64 -18.26 -11.08 3.36
C PRO A 64 -17.79 -12.27 2.50
N TRP A 65 -18.11 -13.47 2.95
CA TRP A 65 -17.85 -14.72 2.23
C TRP A 65 -18.72 -14.73 0.96
N ALA A 66 -18.12 -14.49 -0.20
CA ALA A 66 -18.75 -14.87 -1.45
C ALA A 66 -18.47 -16.37 -1.66
N SER A 67 -19.52 -17.15 -1.81
CA SER A 67 -19.41 -18.60 -2.05
C SER A 67 -18.61 -18.82 -3.35
N ARG A 68 -17.74 -19.81 -3.34
CA ARG A 68 -16.82 -20.19 -4.44
C ARG A 68 -17.53 -20.56 -5.77
N TRP A 69 -18.86 -20.55 -5.79
CA TRP A 69 -19.70 -21.12 -6.86
C TRP A 69 -20.46 -20.08 -7.67
N LEU A 70 -20.23 -18.79 -7.48
CA LEU A 70 -21.04 -17.76 -8.12
C LEU A 70 -20.26 -17.00 -9.18
N ASP A 71 -20.67 -17.23 -10.39
CA ASP A 71 -20.64 -16.56 -11.68
C ASP A 71 -19.85 -15.23 -11.84
N PRO A 72 -19.13 -15.00 -12.97
CA PRO A 72 -18.40 -13.78 -13.29
C PRO A 72 -19.19 -12.48 -13.15
N LEU A 73 -20.51 -12.53 -13.31
CA LEU A 73 -21.41 -11.38 -13.09
C LEU A 73 -21.44 -10.98 -11.61
N ILE A 74 -21.37 -11.97 -10.70
CA ILE A 74 -21.34 -11.71 -9.25
C ILE A 74 -19.98 -11.20 -8.83
N GLU A 75 -18.90 -11.56 -9.52
CA GLU A 75 -17.57 -10.98 -9.26
C GLU A 75 -17.53 -9.48 -9.54
N ALA A 76 -18.20 -8.99 -10.58
CA ALA A 76 -18.27 -7.56 -10.87
C ALA A 76 -19.07 -6.79 -9.80
N PHE A 77 -20.22 -7.35 -9.35
CA PHE A 77 -20.99 -6.76 -8.24
C PHE A 77 -20.27 -6.90 -6.90
N ALA A 78 -19.59 -8.02 -6.66
CA ALA A 78 -18.78 -8.22 -5.46
C ALA A 78 -17.62 -7.21 -5.40
N TYR A 79 -16.96 -6.92 -6.52
CA TYR A 79 -15.90 -5.91 -6.58
C TYR A 79 -16.38 -4.55 -6.07
N ALA A 80 -17.52 -4.07 -6.57
CA ALA A 80 -18.08 -2.79 -6.18
C ALA A 80 -18.29 -2.67 -4.67
N ARG A 81 -18.95 -3.68 -4.10
CA ARG A 81 -19.23 -3.74 -2.67
C ARG A 81 -17.97 -3.84 -1.83
N ILE A 82 -16.97 -4.59 -2.29
CA ILE A 82 -15.70 -4.71 -1.58
C ILE A 82 -14.88 -3.44 -1.69
N ALA A 83 -14.95 -2.75 -2.83
CA ALA A 83 -14.33 -1.45 -3.03
C ALA A 83 -14.90 -0.42 -2.05
N GLU A 84 -16.23 -0.36 -1.89
CA GLU A 84 -16.92 0.47 -0.91
C GLU A 84 -16.54 0.11 0.54
N LEU A 85 -16.49 -1.17 0.86
CA LEU A 85 -16.04 -1.64 2.18
C LEU A 85 -14.59 -1.25 2.47
N ALA A 86 -13.71 -1.34 1.49
CA ALA A 86 -12.32 -0.93 1.64
C ALA A 86 -12.19 0.59 1.85
N ASP A 87 -12.96 1.40 1.12
CA ASP A 87 -13.01 2.85 1.34
C ASP A 87 -13.61 3.18 2.72
N THR A 88 -14.69 2.51 3.12
CA THR A 88 -15.28 2.64 4.45
C THR A 88 -14.26 2.29 5.54
N LEU A 89 -13.53 1.20 5.38
CA LEU A 89 -12.45 0.82 6.31
C LEU A 89 -11.37 1.91 6.39
N GLY A 90 -11.00 2.48 5.24
CA GLY A 90 -10.06 3.59 5.14
C GLY A 90 -10.56 4.85 5.86
N LEU A 91 -11.84 5.20 5.67
CA LEU A 91 -12.47 6.35 6.32
C LEU A 91 -12.79 6.11 7.82
N THR A 92 -12.66 4.90 8.31
CA THR A 92 -12.96 4.54 9.69
C THR A 92 -11.71 4.06 10.43
N TRP A 93 -11.59 2.77 10.67
CA TRP A 93 -10.56 2.20 11.55
C TRP A 93 -9.12 2.42 11.07
N VAL A 94 -8.86 2.23 9.77
CA VAL A 94 -7.51 2.47 9.22
C VAL A 94 -7.17 3.95 9.27
N GLY A 95 -8.16 4.82 9.00
CA GLY A 95 -8.00 6.26 9.11
C GLY A 95 -7.68 6.71 10.54
N VAL A 96 -8.37 6.14 11.54
CA VAL A 96 -8.09 6.40 12.97
C VAL A 96 -6.69 5.92 13.36
N ILE A 97 -6.28 4.72 12.92
CA ILE A 97 -4.92 4.22 13.16
C ILE A 97 -3.88 5.13 12.51
N ALA A 98 -4.14 5.58 11.27
CA ALA A 98 -3.25 6.49 10.56
C ALA A 98 -3.12 7.84 11.30
N ASP A 99 -4.23 8.49 11.66
CA ASP A 99 -4.25 9.82 12.24
C ASP A 99 -3.81 9.85 13.71
N GLU A 100 -4.21 8.85 14.49
CA GLU A 100 -3.97 8.88 15.94
C GLU A 100 -2.69 8.14 16.37
N ILE A 101 -2.15 7.29 15.50
CA ILE A 101 -0.99 6.46 15.83
C ILE A 101 0.15 6.70 14.83
N ALA A 102 -0.06 6.37 13.55
CA ALA A 102 1.03 6.32 12.60
C ALA A 102 1.62 7.71 12.28
N LEU A 103 0.78 8.71 12.01
CA LEU A 103 1.24 10.07 11.72
C LEU A 103 1.93 10.74 12.92
N PRO A 104 1.40 10.70 14.13
CA PRO A 104 2.13 11.22 15.31
C PRO A 104 3.46 10.51 15.55
N MET A 105 3.51 9.18 15.38
CA MET A 105 4.75 8.41 15.56
C MET A 105 5.77 8.65 14.47
N SER A 106 5.35 9.07 13.27
CA SER A 106 6.26 9.38 12.16
C SER A 106 7.21 10.53 12.42
N ALA A 107 6.95 11.33 13.44
CA ALA A 107 7.89 12.37 13.91
C ALA A 107 9.16 11.80 14.57
N SER A 108 9.09 10.59 15.12
CA SER A 108 10.19 9.94 15.84
C SER A 108 10.68 8.65 15.20
N LEU A 109 9.80 7.95 14.47
CA LEU A 109 10.11 6.68 13.81
C LEU A 109 9.77 6.77 12.33
N PRO A 110 10.70 6.44 11.43
CA PRO A 110 10.38 6.23 10.02
C PRO A 110 9.19 5.29 9.87
N THR A 111 8.13 5.78 9.22
CA THR A 111 6.85 5.07 9.19
C THR A 111 6.49 4.64 7.77
N ILE A 112 6.16 3.36 7.63
CA ILE A 112 5.95 2.71 6.34
C ILE A 112 4.63 1.97 6.36
N PHE A 113 3.86 2.10 5.28
CA PHE A 113 2.70 1.27 5.01
C PHE A 113 3.03 0.23 3.94
N ILE A 114 2.75 -1.03 4.21
CA ILE A 114 2.90 -2.13 3.25
C ILE A 114 1.52 -2.75 3.04
N THR A 115 1.00 -2.61 1.85
CA THR A 115 -0.40 -2.87 1.58
C THR A 115 -0.58 -3.73 0.33
N HIS A 116 -1.66 -4.52 0.30
CA HIS A 116 -1.94 -5.42 -0.80
C HIS A 116 -3.40 -5.31 -1.26
N SER A 117 -3.60 -5.26 -2.58
CA SER A 117 -4.93 -5.33 -3.20
C SER A 117 -5.90 -4.26 -2.64
N PHE A 118 -7.07 -4.66 -2.14
CA PHE A 118 -8.03 -3.77 -1.46
C PHE A 118 -7.48 -3.16 -0.16
N GLY A 119 -6.49 -3.78 0.49
CA GLY A 119 -5.78 -3.15 1.61
C GLY A 119 -5.04 -1.88 1.18
N THR A 120 -4.54 -1.82 -0.07
CA THR A 120 -3.97 -0.59 -0.63
C THR A 120 -5.04 0.48 -0.82
N ARG A 121 -6.24 0.10 -1.28
CA ARG A 121 -7.37 1.01 -1.41
C ARG A 121 -7.76 1.60 -0.05
N ALA A 122 -7.88 0.78 0.98
CA ALA A 122 -8.18 1.23 2.33
C ALA A 122 -7.09 2.18 2.88
N ALA A 123 -5.81 1.82 2.71
CA ALA A 123 -4.69 2.63 3.18
C ALA A 123 -4.60 3.98 2.46
N THR A 124 -4.75 4.00 1.13
CA THR A 124 -4.72 5.26 0.38
C THR A 124 -5.91 6.16 0.73
N THR A 125 -7.10 5.61 0.92
CA THR A 125 -8.26 6.37 1.41
C THR A 125 -7.99 6.94 2.81
N ALA A 126 -7.46 6.14 3.74
CA ALA A 126 -7.10 6.58 5.09
C ALA A 126 -6.08 7.72 5.09
N LEU A 127 -4.99 7.55 4.34
CA LEU A 127 -3.87 8.49 4.33
C LEU A 127 -4.14 9.75 3.51
N CYS A 128 -4.84 9.62 2.37
CA CYS A 128 -5.04 10.74 1.46
C CYS A 128 -6.28 11.58 1.81
N ILE A 129 -7.27 11.01 2.50
CA ILE A 129 -8.51 11.69 2.88
C ILE A 129 -8.58 11.90 4.39
N GLY A 130 -8.25 10.85 5.15
CA GLY A 130 -8.35 10.81 6.60
C GLY A 130 -9.66 10.20 7.11
N PRO A 131 -9.79 10.06 8.44
CA PRO A 131 -10.95 9.42 9.03
C PRO A 131 -12.20 10.30 8.92
N ALA A 132 -13.33 9.68 8.58
CA ALA A 132 -14.65 10.29 8.72
C ALA A 132 -15.18 10.20 10.16
N ILE A 133 -14.71 9.20 10.93
CA ILE A 133 -15.04 9.03 12.34
C ILE A 133 -14.07 9.86 13.17
N ARG A 134 -14.63 10.72 14.05
CA ARG A 134 -13.87 11.54 14.97
C ARG A 134 -14.34 11.32 16.38
N ARG A 135 -13.44 11.43 17.35
CA ARG A 135 -13.78 11.36 18.76
C ARG A 135 -14.65 12.55 19.21
N ASP A 136 -14.34 13.74 18.72
CA ASP A 136 -15.00 14.99 19.12
C ASP A 136 -15.67 15.62 17.91
N ALA A 137 -16.98 15.50 17.83
CA ALA A 137 -17.80 16.03 16.74
C ALA A 137 -17.71 17.57 16.55
N GLY A 138 -17.05 18.29 17.46
CA GLY A 138 -16.87 19.74 17.44
C GLY A 138 -15.41 20.21 17.24
N SER A 139 -14.44 19.31 17.24
CA SER A 139 -13.05 19.71 17.05
C SER A 139 -12.76 20.05 15.59
N PRO A 140 -12.07 21.17 15.32
CA PRO A 140 -11.64 21.48 13.97
C PRO A 140 -10.75 20.36 13.44
N LEU A 141 -10.72 20.20 12.10
CA LEU A 141 -9.81 19.28 11.39
C LEU A 141 -8.35 19.69 11.59
N VAL A 142 -7.84 19.53 12.80
CA VAL A 142 -6.41 19.66 13.04
C VAL A 142 -5.77 18.40 12.45
N ARG A 143 -5.11 18.56 11.31
CA ARG A 143 -4.30 17.49 10.75
C ARG A 143 -3.16 17.20 11.71
N PRO A 144 -2.96 15.95 12.15
CA PRO A 144 -1.81 15.62 12.98
C PRO A 144 -0.51 15.95 12.22
N PRO A 145 0.50 16.46 12.93
CA PRO A 145 1.82 16.67 12.34
C PRO A 145 2.43 15.32 11.92
N GLY A 146 3.28 15.35 10.91
CA GLY A 146 3.99 14.18 10.42
C GLY A 146 3.55 13.77 9.02
N ALA A 147 4.33 12.92 8.41
CA ALA A 147 4.05 12.32 7.12
C ALA A 147 4.60 10.90 7.08
N ILE A 148 3.84 10.00 6.51
CA ILE A 148 4.28 8.63 6.24
C ILE A 148 5.41 8.67 5.21
N ASP A 149 6.52 8.02 5.50
CA ASP A 149 7.68 8.07 4.63
C ASP A 149 7.41 7.38 3.31
N ARG A 150 6.79 6.18 3.37
CA ARG A 150 6.49 5.44 2.16
C ARG A 150 5.25 4.54 2.30
N LEU A 151 4.44 4.53 1.26
CA LEU A 151 3.36 3.57 1.09
C LEU A 151 3.71 2.63 -0.06
N PHE A 152 3.81 1.34 0.22
CA PHE A 152 3.90 0.28 -0.77
C PHE A 152 2.52 -0.31 -1.02
N GLY A 153 2.06 -0.25 -2.26
CA GLY A 153 0.82 -0.87 -2.72
C GLY A 153 1.10 -1.97 -3.73
N PHE A 154 1.00 -3.21 -3.29
CA PHE A 154 1.16 -4.38 -4.16
C PHE A 154 -0.16 -4.75 -4.81
N GLN A 155 -0.17 -4.83 -6.15
CA GLN A 155 -1.34 -5.14 -6.98
C GLN A 155 -2.61 -4.39 -6.52
N PRO A 156 -2.55 -3.05 -6.42
CA PRO A 156 -3.60 -2.25 -5.78
C PRO A 156 -4.94 -2.29 -6.49
N ALA A 157 -6.01 -2.39 -5.71
CA ALA A 157 -7.38 -2.43 -6.21
C ALA A 157 -8.05 -1.03 -6.19
N PHE A 158 -7.37 -0.02 -6.72
CA PHE A 158 -7.91 1.33 -6.93
C PHE A 158 -7.34 1.95 -8.21
N SER A 159 -7.96 3.02 -8.71
CA SER A 159 -7.53 3.73 -9.91
C SER A 159 -6.64 4.92 -9.60
N LEU A 160 -5.57 5.13 -10.39
CA LEU A 160 -4.77 6.35 -10.35
C LEU A 160 -5.56 7.61 -10.75
N GLN A 161 -6.76 7.45 -11.31
CA GLN A 161 -7.68 8.57 -11.54
C GLN A 161 -8.09 9.28 -10.25
N ARG A 162 -7.97 8.64 -9.08
CA ARG A 162 -8.21 9.26 -7.77
C ARG A 162 -7.29 10.44 -7.46
N PHE A 163 -6.16 10.57 -8.14
CA PHE A 163 -5.28 11.75 -8.06
C PHE A 163 -5.68 12.87 -9.01
N LYS A 164 -6.69 12.70 -9.87
CA LYS A 164 -7.15 13.71 -10.85
C LYS A 164 -8.45 14.34 -10.39
N LYS A 165 -8.50 15.67 -10.31
CA LYS A 165 -9.68 16.43 -9.87
C LYS A 165 -10.85 16.35 -10.87
N ASP A 166 -10.56 16.51 -12.17
CA ASP A 166 -11.57 16.62 -13.24
C ASP A 166 -11.70 15.29 -14.01
N ARG A 167 -11.91 14.21 -13.28
CA ARG A 167 -12.06 12.88 -13.86
C ARG A 167 -13.52 12.53 -14.16
N LEU A 168 -13.73 11.67 -15.15
CA LEU A 168 -15.00 10.97 -15.30
C LEU A 168 -15.14 9.96 -14.16
N ILE A 169 -16.18 10.17 -13.35
CA ILE A 169 -16.49 9.28 -12.22
C ILE A 169 -17.18 8.03 -12.80
N PHE A 170 -16.48 6.91 -12.82
CA PHE A 170 -17.09 5.61 -13.02
C PHE A 170 -17.46 5.01 -11.65
N PHE A 171 -18.57 4.37 -11.57
CA PHE A 171 -19.38 3.86 -10.46
C PHE A 171 -18.70 3.56 -9.11
N TYR A 172 -17.40 3.38 -9.01
CA TYR A 172 -16.71 2.95 -7.78
C TYR A 172 -15.41 3.73 -7.46
N GLU A 173 -15.18 4.79 -8.23
CA GLU A 173 -14.00 5.64 -8.05
C GLU A 173 -14.43 7.09 -7.79
N ASP A 174 -15.44 7.27 -6.96
CA ASP A 174 -15.98 8.56 -6.51
C ASP A 174 -15.05 9.31 -5.54
N VAL A 175 -14.10 8.62 -4.97
CA VAL A 175 -13.13 9.19 -4.03
C VAL A 175 -12.01 9.90 -4.78
N TYR A 176 -11.77 11.16 -4.44
CA TYR A 176 -10.66 11.99 -4.93
C TYR A 176 -9.63 12.21 -3.82
N PHE A 177 -8.34 12.15 -4.16
CA PHE A 177 -7.24 12.39 -3.23
C PHE A 177 -6.80 13.86 -3.31
N PRO A 178 -7.20 14.72 -2.34
CA PRO A 178 -6.82 16.11 -2.34
C PRO A 178 -5.31 16.28 -2.07
N ASN A 179 -4.75 17.38 -2.56
CA ASN A 179 -3.36 17.77 -2.32
C ASN A 179 -2.34 16.66 -2.66
N ASP A 180 -2.62 15.87 -3.71
CA ASP A 180 -1.74 14.78 -4.14
C ASP A 180 -1.36 13.82 -3.01
N CYS A 181 -2.25 13.63 -2.02
CA CYS A 181 -1.99 12.79 -0.86
C CYS A 181 -0.78 13.25 -0.02
N ASP A 182 -0.76 14.51 0.38
CA ASP A 182 0.36 15.19 1.04
C ASP A 182 0.88 14.53 2.34
N ARG A 183 0.05 13.70 3.00
CA ARG A 183 0.40 12.94 4.19
C ARG A 183 1.37 11.77 3.95
N VAL A 184 1.63 11.42 2.71
CA VAL A 184 2.58 10.37 2.32
C VAL A 184 3.68 11.00 1.50
N LYS A 185 4.94 10.83 1.84
CA LYS A 185 6.07 11.40 1.09
C LYS A 185 6.22 10.73 -0.28
N SER A 186 6.11 9.40 -0.33
CA SER A 186 6.27 8.63 -1.57
C SER A 186 5.35 7.41 -1.59
N ILE A 187 4.75 7.15 -2.73
CA ILE A 187 3.86 6.01 -2.98
C ILE A 187 4.51 5.10 -4.02
N VAL A 188 4.69 3.83 -3.70
CA VAL A 188 5.24 2.81 -4.62
C VAL A 188 4.13 1.83 -4.94
N LEU A 189 3.74 1.74 -6.20
CA LEU A 189 2.70 0.83 -6.66
C LEU A 189 3.30 -0.21 -7.60
N THR A 190 2.85 -1.45 -7.48
CA THR A 190 3.30 -2.52 -8.35
C THR A 190 2.16 -3.15 -9.13
N THR A 191 2.49 -3.63 -10.32
CA THR A 191 1.60 -4.46 -11.13
C THR A 191 2.37 -5.64 -11.70
N SER A 192 1.67 -6.72 -12.06
CA SER A 192 2.28 -7.88 -12.73
C SER A 192 1.36 -8.42 -13.81
N ARG A 193 1.94 -8.80 -14.96
CA ARG A 193 1.19 -9.48 -16.03
C ARG A 193 0.64 -10.86 -15.60
N HIS A 194 1.19 -11.44 -14.54
CA HIS A 194 0.79 -12.73 -13.98
C HIS A 194 -0.35 -12.60 -12.95
N ASP A 195 -0.70 -11.38 -12.57
CA ASP A 195 -1.86 -11.12 -11.71
C ASP A 195 -3.16 -11.34 -12.49
N LYS A 196 -3.89 -12.41 -12.17
CA LYS A 196 -5.16 -12.74 -12.77
C LYS A 196 -6.33 -12.04 -12.08
N ALA A 197 -6.22 -11.73 -10.79
CA ALA A 197 -7.30 -11.14 -10.01
C ALA A 197 -7.62 -9.70 -10.47
N THR A 198 -6.63 -8.81 -10.52
CA THR A 198 -6.87 -7.45 -10.99
C THR A 198 -7.15 -7.40 -12.49
N ARG A 199 -6.65 -8.38 -13.27
CA ARG A 199 -6.92 -8.49 -14.71
C ARG A 199 -8.35 -8.92 -15.02
N ALA A 200 -9.00 -9.66 -14.14
CA ALA A 200 -10.38 -10.10 -14.32
C ALA A 200 -11.38 -8.92 -14.31
N ILE A 201 -11.04 -7.83 -13.64
CA ILE A 201 -11.86 -6.63 -13.56
C ILE A 201 -11.58 -5.73 -14.78
N LEU A 202 -12.18 -6.06 -15.92
CA LEU A 202 -11.88 -5.41 -17.21
C LEU A 202 -12.39 -3.97 -17.32
N TRP A 203 -13.40 -3.62 -16.55
CA TRP A 203 -14.11 -2.33 -16.62
C TRP A 203 -13.55 -1.29 -15.63
N ALA A 204 -12.67 -1.69 -14.72
CA ALA A 204 -12.04 -0.77 -13.76
C ALA A 204 -10.57 -0.55 -14.12
N ASP A 205 -10.15 0.70 -14.15
CA ASP A 205 -8.77 1.12 -14.39
C ASP A 205 -7.91 0.92 -13.13
N LEU A 206 -7.76 -0.33 -12.70
CA LEU A 206 -7.04 -0.64 -11.48
C LEU A 206 -5.54 -0.51 -11.65
N ALA A 207 -4.87 0.16 -10.72
CA ALA A 207 -3.42 0.29 -10.72
C ALA A 207 -2.70 -1.06 -10.60
N GLY A 208 -3.33 -2.10 -10.01
CA GLY A 208 -2.81 -3.47 -10.05
C GLY A 208 -2.90 -4.15 -11.42
N ASN A 209 -3.71 -3.64 -12.34
CA ASN A 209 -3.92 -4.24 -13.64
C ASN A 209 -2.80 -3.89 -14.63
N TYR A 210 -2.09 -4.89 -15.13
CA TYR A 210 -0.96 -4.70 -16.05
C TYR A 210 -1.34 -4.03 -17.38
N ARG A 211 -2.56 -4.25 -17.89
CA ARG A 211 -3.03 -3.56 -19.10
C ARG A 211 -3.19 -2.07 -18.85
N TYR A 212 -3.75 -1.70 -17.69
CA TYR A 212 -3.86 -0.31 -17.28
C TYR A 212 -2.48 0.34 -17.12
N PHE A 213 -1.54 -0.33 -16.45
CA PHE A 213 -0.14 0.14 -16.37
C PHE A 213 0.42 0.48 -17.74
N ARG A 214 0.33 -0.45 -18.69
CA ARG A 214 0.87 -0.23 -20.05
C ARG A 214 0.23 0.94 -20.77
N SER A 215 -1.08 1.12 -20.69
CA SER A 215 -1.77 2.26 -21.32
C SER A 215 -1.43 3.57 -20.62
N PHE A 216 -1.44 3.58 -19.30
CA PHE A 216 -1.14 4.75 -18.49
C PHE A 216 0.29 5.27 -18.72
N CYS A 217 1.28 4.39 -18.64
CA CYS A 217 2.69 4.76 -18.80
C CYS A 217 3.08 5.13 -20.25
N ARG A 218 2.37 4.63 -21.27
CA ARG A 218 2.57 5.07 -22.65
C ARG A 218 1.96 6.46 -22.94
N GLY A 219 0.86 6.79 -22.27
CA GLY A 219 0.10 8.02 -22.48
C GLY A 219 0.66 9.25 -21.77
N ASN A 220 1.92 9.22 -21.34
CA ASN A 220 2.55 10.26 -20.53
C ASN A 220 1.93 10.31 -19.10
N SER A 221 2.63 9.76 -18.15
CA SER A 221 2.18 9.57 -16.76
C SER A 221 1.91 10.85 -15.95
N GLY A 222 2.04 12.02 -16.58
CA GLY A 222 1.79 13.31 -15.92
C GLY A 222 2.85 13.69 -14.88
N ARG A 223 2.56 14.73 -14.11
CA ARG A 223 3.52 15.31 -13.14
C ARG A 223 3.67 14.52 -11.83
N LEU A 224 2.84 13.50 -11.60
CA LEU A 224 2.80 12.81 -10.31
C LEU A 224 3.37 11.41 -10.34
N VAL A 225 3.49 10.77 -11.52
CA VAL A 225 3.78 9.35 -11.63
C VAL A 225 5.00 9.11 -12.50
N SER A 226 6.00 8.43 -11.94
CA SER A 226 7.14 7.88 -12.68
C SER A 226 6.93 6.38 -12.90
N CYS A 227 7.09 5.91 -14.13
CA CYS A 227 6.91 4.52 -14.51
C CYS A 227 8.25 3.86 -14.84
N THR A 228 8.49 2.68 -14.26
CA THR A 228 9.67 1.86 -14.57
C THR A 228 9.39 0.39 -14.27
N SER A 229 10.41 -0.46 -14.22
CA SER A 229 10.26 -1.88 -13.88
C SER A 229 11.19 -2.30 -12.75
N VAL A 230 10.91 -3.47 -12.19
CA VAL A 230 11.76 -4.10 -11.18
C VAL A 230 12.13 -5.52 -11.64
N ASP A 231 13.37 -5.89 -11.42
CA ASP A 231 13.89 -7.20 -11.78
C ASP A 231 13.49 -8.31 -10.77
N ALA A 232 13.89 -9.53 -11.04
CA ALA A 232 13.57 -10.69 -10.20
C ALA A 232 14.27 -10.66 -8.82
N THR A 233 15.27 -9.82 -8.64
CA THR A 233 16.02 -9.67 -7.38
C THR A 233 15.45 -8.56 -6.49
N GLY A 234 14.53 -7.75 -7.04
CA GLY A 234 13.96 -6.58 -6.37
C GLY A 234 14.74 -5.29 -6.62
N ALA A 235 15.60 -5.25 -7.62
CA ALA A 235 16.29 -4.02 -8.05
C ALA A 235 15.46 -3.28 -9.12
N ILE A 236 15.40 -1.96 -9.02
CA ILE A 236 14.72 -1.13 -10.04
C ILE A 236 15.55 -1.12 -11.32
N GLU A 237 14.89 -1.36 -12.45
CA GLU A 237 15.49 -1.35 -13.78
C GLU A 237 15.28 0.01 -14.44
N GLY A 238 16.37 0.62 -14.93
CA GLY A 238 16.34 1.90 -15.63
C GLY A 238 16.28 3.11 -14.70
N THR A 239 15.98 4.25 -15.30
CA THR A 239 15.89 5.53 -14.61
C THR A 239 14.44 5.82 -14.23
N TYR A 240 14.25 6.44 -13.08
CA TYR A 240 12.96 6.97 -12.64
C TYR A 240 13.17 8.32 -11.97
N ASP A 241 12.16 9.15 -12.02
CA ASP A 241 12.20 10.45 -11.35
C ASP A 241 11.79 10.29 -9.89
N GLU A 242 12.76 10.41 -8.99
CA GLU A 242 12.57 10.29 -7.55
C GLU A 242 11.74 11.45 -6.96
N SER A 243 11.62 12.56 -7.67
CA SER A 243 10.80 13.70 -7.23
C SER A 243 9.30 13.46 -7.41
N MET A 244 8.93 12.44 -8.21
CA MET A 244 7.53 12.10 -8.44
C MET A 244 6.89 11.46 -7.22
N LYS A 245 5.64 11.84 -6.97
CA LYS A 245 4.85 11.33 -5.84
C LYS A 245 4.62 9.83 -5.87
N VAL A 246 4.40 9.28 -7.07
CA VAL A 246 4.08 7.88 -7.28
C VAL A 246 5.14 7.23 -8.16
N LEU A 247 5.80 6.22 -7.65
CA LEU A 247 6.62 5.30 -8.42
C LEU A 247 5.76 4.08 -8.81
N TYR A 248 5.44 3.95 -10.09
CA TYR A 248 4.59 2.90 -10.61
C TYR A 248 5.41 1.86 -11.38
N LEU A 249 5.40 0.61 -10.92
CA LEU A 249 6.36 -0.41 -11.30
C LEU A 249 5.72 -1.61 -12.01
N ASP A 250 6.28 -1.98 -13.15
CA ASP A 250 6.13 -3.31 -13.69
C ASP A 250 6.95 -4.31 -12.86
N ALA A 251 6.28 -5.02 -11.97
CA ALA A 251 6.89 -6.04 -11.12
C ALA A 251 6.73 -7.47 -11.69
N THR A 252 6.51 -7.61 -12.99
CA THR A 252 6.27 -8.92 -13.62
C THR A 252 7.39 -9.93 -13.36
N LYS A 253 8.64 -9.49 -13.29
CA LYS A 253 9.78 -10.38 -12.99
C LYS A 253 9.87 -10.76 -11.51
N LEU A 254 9.43 -9.89 -10.63
CA LEU A 254 9.44 -10.06 -9.17
C LEU A 254 8.22 -10.85 -8.68
N VAL A 255 7.02 -10.46 -9.13
CA VAL A 255 5.71 -11.01 -8.72
C VAL A 255 5.22 -11.91 -9.85
N ARG A 256 5.60 -13.18 -9.82
CA ARG A 256 5.35 -14.13 -10.91
C ARG A 256 4.95 -15.54 -10.49
N PHE A 257 5.06 -15.84 -9.21
CA PHE A 257 4.78 -17.18 -8.71
C PHE A 257 3.29 -17.34 -8.45
N GLU A 258 2.70 -18.37 -9.04
CA GLU A 258 1.31 -18.74 -8.83
C GLU A 258 1.26 -19.88 -7.81
N ALA A 259 0.63 -19.61 -6.66
CA ALA A 259 0.47 -20.65 -5.66
C ALA A 259 -0.56 -21.70 -6.15
N PRO A 260 -0.28 -23.00 -6.01
CA PRO A 260 -1.23 -24.03 -6.41
C PRO A 260 -2.60 -23.85 -5.74
N GLY A 261 -3.68 -23.96 -6.51
CA GLY A 261 -5.06 -23.85 -6.00
C GLY A 261 -5.57 -22.43 -5.79
N THR A 262 -4.85 -21.40 -6.26
CA THR A 262 -5.32 -20.01 -6.27
C THR A 262 -5.76 -19.60 -7.67
N ASP A 263 -6.98 -19.06 -7.81
CA ASP A 263 -7.49 -18.56 -9.10
C ASP A 263 -6.94 -17.16 -9.45
N GLY A 264 -6.31 -16.48 -8.48
CA GLY A 264 -5.76 -15.13 -8.61
C GLY A 264 -4.41 -15.03 -9.34
N GLY A 265 -3.83 -16.12 -9.78
CA GLY A 265 -2.49 -16.13 -10.36
C GLY A 265 -1.44 -15.72 -9.33
N SER A 266 -0.53 -14.82 -9.73
CA SER A 266 0.50 -14.29 -8.83
C SER A 266 0.02 -13.14 -7.93
N HIS A 267 -1.29 -12.91 -7.82
CA HIS A 267 -1.84 -11.77 -7.07
C HIS A 267 -1.28 -11.66 -5.64
N SER A 268 -1.13 -12.78 -4.95
CA SER A 268 -0.62 -12.83 -3.57
C SER A 268 0.89 -13.16 -3.49
N ASP A 269 1.64 -13.12 -4.59
CA ASP A 269 3.07 -13.43 -4.63
C ASP A 269 3.96 -12.27 -4.11
N ILE A 270 3.63 -11.75 -2.93
CA ILE A 270 4.32 -10.59 -2.34
C ILE A 270 5.07 -10.92 -1.03
N PHE A 271 5.01 -12.18 -0.59
CA PHE A 271 5.57 -12.57 0.72
C PHE A 271 6.91 -13.32 0.61
N ARG A 272 7.46 -13.42 -0.60
CA ARG A 272 8.74 -14.08 -0.83
C ARG A 272 9.93 -13.18 -0.48
N PRO A 273 11.10 -13.75 -0.11
CA PRO A 273 12.28 -12.98 0.26
C PRO A 273 12.72 -11.90 -0.74
N PRO A 274 12.63 -12.09 -2.09
CA PRO A 274 12.96 -11.02 -3.03
C PRO A 274 12.08 -9.77 -2.89
N VAL A 275 10.81 -9.93 -2.50
CA VAL A 275 9.91 -8.80 -2.24
C VAL A 275 10.32 -8.05 -0.98
N GLY A 276 10.69 -8.77 0.08
CA GLY A 276 11.25 -8.14 1.29
C GLY A 276 12.53 -7.34 0.98
N ARG A 277 13.39 -7.85 0.11
CA ARG A 277 14.58 -7.14 -0.38
C ARG A 277 14.22 -5.90 -1.18
N PHE A 278 13.25 -6.00 -2.09
CA PHE A 278 12.74 -4.85 -2.86
C PHE A 278 12.24 -3.73 -1.95
N ILE A 279 11.42 -4.07 -0.95
CA ILE A 279 10.92 -3.10 0.02
C ILE A 279 12.09 -2.46 0.78
N TRP A 280 13.00 -3.28 1.30
CA TRP A 280 14.15 -2.78 2.07
C TRP A 280 15.04 -1.87 1.24
N ASN A 281 15.36 -2.21 0.01
CA ASN A 281 16.18 -1.39 -0.89
C ASN A 281 15.60 0.01 -1.06
N LEU A 282 14.28 0.10 -1.19
CA LEU A 282 13.60 1.40 -1.30
C LEU A 282 13.53 2.16 0.02
N ILE A 283 13.42 1.48 1.15
CA ILE A 283 13.44 2.11 2.48
C ILE A 283 14.84 2.63 2.82
N ALA A 284 15.86 1.84 2.58
CA ALA A 284 17.25 2.18 2.85
C ALA A 284 17.79 3.26 1.90
N ALA A 285 17.17 3.47 0.73
CA ALA A 285 17.47 4.59 -0.14
C ALA A 285 17.04 5.90 0.54
N PRO A 286 17.85 6.98 0.47
CA PRO A 286 17.43 8.27 1.00
C PRO A 286 16.11 8.69 0.35
N PRO A 287 15.23 9.37 1.09
CA PRO A 287 14.02 9.93 0.48
C PRO A 287 14.41 10.93 -0.63
N PRO A 288 13.55 11.06 -1.66
CA PRO A 288 13.80 12.00 -2.75
C PRO A 288 14.16 13.38 -2.24
N GLY A 289 15.22 13.98 -2.78
CA GLY A 289 15.67 15.33 -2.42
C GLY A 289 16.65 15.44 -1.25
N VAL A 290 17.02 14.35 -0.58
CA VAL A 290 18.06 14.33 0.46
C VAL A 290 19.33 13.71 -0.11
N SER A 291 20.30 14.55 -0.49
CA SER A 291 21.64 14.05 -0.79
C SER A 291 22.28 13.52 0.49
N ARG A 292 22.78 12.28 0.47
CA ARG A 292 23.64 11.79 1.56
C ARG A 292 24.88 12.67 1.59
N SER A 293 25.03 13.51 2.62
CA SER A 293 26.35 14.02 2.98
C SER A 293 27.22 12.79 3.28
N ALA A 294 28.32 12.66 2.55
CA ALA A 294 29.29 11.59 2.81
C ALA A 294 29.69 11.65 4.30
N PRO A 295 29.81 10.50 4.99
CA PRO A 295 30.31 10.49 6.36
C PRO A 295 31.69 11.14 6.33
N ALA A 296 31.87 12.18 7.15
CA ALA A 296 33.17 12.77 7.39
C ALA A 296 34.14 11.64 7.83
N LYS A 297 35.25 11.49 7.08
CA LYS A 297 36.31 10.51 7.39
C LYS A 297 37.02 10.86 8.67
#